data_1bfb9bf2da3b4a13fac36123788ce505
#
_entry.id   1bfb9bf2da3b4a13fac36123788ce505
#
_cell.length_a   1.000
_cell.length_b   1.000
_cell.length_c   1.000
_cell.angle_alpha   90.00
_cell.angle_beta   90.00
_cell.angle_gamma   90.00
#
_symmetry.space_group_name_H-M   'P 1'
#
loop_
_entity.id
_entity.type
_entity.pdbx_description
1 polymer ?
#
loop_
_entity_poly.entity_id
_entity_poly.type
_entity_poly.pdbx_seq_one_letter_code
_entity_poly.pdbx_strand_id
1 'polypeptide(L)'
;HLYRRRQRQMCIRDSNKLPSLHKVGCLGKITSFKEADDGRYLIDLKGVIRFEIKKEIDSNKKYREFEINFENFLDDLEEKKENLKFSDLELIFKDLKTLFEKRGFIINWKALEKQSLDETINALAMTSPFSLEEKQVLLEAKNLETRKTKISEILNTYTYDQFDNTTLQ
;
A
#
# COMPACT_ATOMS: atom_id res chain seq x y z
N HIS A 1 17.02 0.04 2.15
CA HIS A 1 16.73 0.56 3.50
C HIS A 1 15.39 1.28 3.54
N LEU A 2 14.27 0.52 3.44
CA LEU A 2 12.92 1.00 3.73
C LEU A 2 12.50 0.51 5.12
N TYR A 3 13.32 0.82 6.12
CA TYR A 3 12.97 0.54 7.50
C TYR A 3 12.71 1.85 8.23
N ARG A 4 11.44 2.24 8.35
CA ARG A 4 10.90 2.89 9.53
C ARG A 4 9.42 3.25 9.37
N ARG A 5 8.55 2.30 9.68
CA ARG A 5 7.40 2.62 10.53
C ARG A 5 7.09 1.41 11.38
N ARG A 6 7.68 1.37 12.57
CA ARG A 6 7.08 0.66 13.69
C ARG A 6 5.70 1.27 13.89
N GLN A 7 4.68 0.64 13.40
CA GLN A 7 3.42 0.77 14.09
C GLN A 7 3.65 0.14 15.47
N ARG A 8 3.69 0.99 16.49
CA ARG A 8 3.78 0.52 17.86
C ARG A 8 2.48 -0.21 18.18
N GLN A 9 2.46 -1.50 17.96
CA GLN A 9 1.40 -2.38 18.45
C GLN A 9 1.24 -2.32 19.98
N MET A 10 2.18 -1.69 20.69
CA MET A 10 2.10 -1.49 22.13
C MET A 10 1.00 -0.50 22.56
N CYS A 11 0.58 0.43 21.72
CA CYS A 11 -0.50 1.37 22.09
C CYS A 11 -1.91 0.77 21.99
N ILE A 12 -2.06 -0.41 21.43
CA ILE A 12 -3.36 -1.08 21.26
C ILE A 12 -3.80 -1.81 22.55
N ARG A 13 -2.88 -2.10 23.46
CA ARG A 13 -3.19 -2.82 24.72
C ARG A 13 -3.82 -1.96 25.79
N ASP A 14 -3.70 -0.63 25.71
CA ASP A 14 -4.19 0.28 26.76
C ASP A 14 -5.58 0.86 26.49
N SER A 15 -6.14 0.64 25.29
CA SER A 15 -7.52 0.98 25.00
C SER A 15 -8.39 -0.28 25.09
N ASN A 16 -9.41 -0.29 25.94
CA ASN A 16 -10.42 -1.34 26.02
C ASN A 16 -11.28 -1.48 24.73
N LYS A 17 -10.94 -0.76 23.65
CA LYS A 17 -11.60 -0.86 22.35
C LYS A 17 -10.64 -1.44 21.33
N LEU A 18 -11.04 -2.59 20.78
CA LEU A 18 -10.35 -3.15 19.61
C LEU A 18 -10.37 -2.14 18.47
N PRO A 19 -9.24 -1.92 17.77
CA PRO A 19 -9.19 -0.99 16.64
C PRO A 19 -10.14 -1.48 15.55
N SER A 20 -10.83 -0.53 14.91
CA SER A 20 -11.59 -0.81 13.70
C SER A 20 -10.64 -1.23 12.58
N LEU A 21 -11.07 -2.17 11.76
CA LEU A 21 -10.33 -2.63 10.59
C LEU A 21 -10.98 -2.12 9.33
N HIS A 22 -10.18 -1.91 8.30
CA HIS A 22 -10.68 -1.72 6.95
C HIS A 22 -11.32 -3.01 6.44
N LYS A 23 -12.29 -2.85 5.54
CA LYS A 23 -13.05 -3.98 5.03
C LYS A 23 -12.23 -4.88 4.11
N VAL A 24 -11.28 -4.29 3.37
CA VAL A 24 -10.40 -5.01 2.45
C VAL A 24 -9.01 -5.11 3.05
N GLY A 25 -8.46 -6.32 3.02
CA GLY A 25 -7.10 -6.63 3.41
C GLY A 25 -6.36 -7.40 2.31
N CYS A 26 -5.11 -7.74 2.60
CA CYS A 26 -4.29 -8.58 1.72
C CYS A 26 -3.67 -9.73 2.52
N LEU A 27 -3.83 -10.96 2.01
CA LEU A 27 -3.17 -12.13 2.54
C LEU A 27 -1.69 -12.05 2.20
N GLY A 28 -0.84 -12.08 3.22
CA GLY A 28 0.61 -12.10 3.07
C GLY A 28 1.21 -13.47 3.37
N LYS A 29 2.12 -13.92 2.51
CA LYS A 29 2.97 -15.10 2.78
C LYS A 29 4.29 -14.63 3.37
N ILE A 30 4.69 -15.21 4.51
CA ILE A 30 6.02 -14.99 5.10
C ILE A 30 7.04 -15.66 4.19
N THR A 31 7.93 -14.86 3.59
CA THR A 31 8.99 -15.33 2.69
C THR A 31 10.35 -15.36 3.36
N SER A 32 10.55 -14.57 4.40
CA SER A 32 11.76 -14.55 5.21
C SER A 32 11.41 -14.25 6.66
N PHE A 33 12.12 -14.90 7.56
CA PHE A 33 12.00 -14.70 9.00
C PHE A 33 13.40 -14.75 9.61
N LYS A 34 13.77 -13.73 10.35
CA LYS A 34 15.05 -13.65 11.06
C LYS A 34 14.83 -13.01 12.42
N GLU A 35 15.36 -13.64 13.45
CA GLU A 35 15.49 -13.04 14.77
C GLU A 35 16.75 -12.17 14.82
N ALA A 36 16.62 -10.95 15.29
CA ALA A 36 17.73 -10.03 15.51
C ALA A 36 18.25 -10.18 16.95
N ASP A 37 19.50 -9.78 17.17
CA ASP A 37 20.18 -9.92 18.46
C ASP A 37 19.50 -9.17 19.62
N ASP A 38 18.64 -8.20 19.29
CA ASP A 38 17.83 -7.44 20.25
C ASP A 38 16.44 -8.05 20.53
N GLY A 39 16.20 -9.29 20.11
CA GLY A 39 14.94 -10.02 20.28
C GLY A 39 13.79 -9.55 19.38
N ARG A 40 14.06 -8.71 18.39
CA ARG A 40 13.09 -8.32 17.36
C ARG A 40 13.09 -9.32 16.21
N TYR A 41 11.93 -9.46 15.58
CA TYR A 41 11.78 -10.28 14.39
C TYR A 41 11.77 -9.40 13.13
N LEU A 42 12.60 -9.75 12.16
CA LEU A 42 12.59 -9.21 10.80
C LEU A 42 11.79 -10.20 9.95
N ILE A 43 10.70 -9.73 9.38
CA ILE A 43 9.78 -10.56 8.61
C ILE A 43 9.56 -9.89 7.26
N ASP A 44 9.77 -10.66 6.18
CA ASP A 44 9.40 -10.26 4.84
C ASP A 44 8.07 -10.91 4.47
N LEU A 45 7.10 -10.10 4.07
CA LEU A 45 5.79 -10.53 3.63
C LEU A 45 5.63 -10.26 2.14
N LYS A 46 5.26 -11.29 1.39
CA LYS A 46 4.82 -11.17 0.00
C LYS A 46 3.29 -11.21 -0.05
N GLY A 47 2.66 -10.17 -0.63
CA GLY A 47 1.22 -10.19 -0.90
C GLY A 47 0.85 -11.33 -1.85
N VAL A 48 -0.25 -12.01 -1.56
CA VAL A 48 -0.73 -13.15 -2.36
C VAL A 48 -2.04 -12.80 -3.05
N ILE A 49 -3.05 -12.41 -2.29
CA ILE A 49 -4.39 -12.10 -2.78
C ILE A 49 -5.09 -11.13 -1.81
N ARG A 50 -5.87 -10.23 -2.33
CA ARG A 50 -6.75 -9.38 -1.53
C ARG A 50 -7.98 -10.15 -1.07
N PHE A 51 -8.60 -9.70 0.01
CA PHE A 51 -9.81 -10.28 0.55
C PHE A 51 -10.71 -9.23 1.18
N GLU A 52 -11.99 -9.55 1.29
CA GLU A 52 -12.95 -8.79 2.10
C GLU A 52 -13.19 -9.49 3.43
N ILE A 53 -13.22 -8.72 4.52
CA ILE A 53 -13.64 -9.19 5.84
C ILE A 53 -15.17 -9.28 5.86
N LYS A 54 -15.71 -10.45 6.17
CA LYS A 54 -17.15 -10.67 6.34
C LYS A 54 -17.57 -10.42 7.79
N LYS A 55 -16.92 -11.10 8.70
CA LYS A 55 -17.16 -10.95 10.15
C LYS A 55 -15.95 -11.38 10.96
N GLU A 56 -15.85 -10.86 12.17
CA GLU A 56 -14.91 -11.34 13.17
C GLU A 56 -15.45 -12.63 13.82
N ILE A 57 -14.57 -13.59 14.02
CA ILE A 57 -14.88 -14.85 14.68
C ILE A 57 -14.48 -14.70 16.14
N ASP A 58 -15.42 -14.92 17.05
CA ASP A 58 -15.11 -14.95 18.48
C ASP A 58 -14.24 -16.18 18.79
N SER A 59 -13.04 -15.95 19.29
CA SER A 59 -12.09 -17.00 19.60
C SER A 59 -11.30 -16.67 20.87
N ASN A 60 -10.97 -17.67 21.67
CA ASN A 60 -10.14 -17.54 22.87
C ASN A 60 -8.63 -17.40 22.54
N LYS A 61 -8.27 -17.13 21.30
CA LYS A 61 -6.88 -17.00 20.88
C LYS A 61 -6.31 -15.61 21.17
N LYS A 62 -5.00 -15.51 21.27
CA LYS A 62 -4.31 -14.23 21.49
C LYS A 62 -4.26 -13.33 20.22
N TYR A 63 -4.83 -13.79 19.12
CA TYR A 63 -4.94 -13.09 17.85
C TYR A 63 -6.37 -13.12 17.34
N ARG A 64 -6.73 -12.13 16.54
CA ARG A 64 -8.06 -11.99 15.95
C ARG A 64 -8.21 -12.91 14.75
N GLU A 65 -9.37 -13.51 14.60
CA GLU A 65 -9.73 -14.36 13.48
C GLU A 65 -10.93 -13.76 12.73
N PHE A 66 -10.93 -13.91 11.42
CA PHE A 66 -11.96 -13.34 10.56
C PHE A 66 -12.40 -14.36 9.52
N GLU A 67 -13.69 -14.37 9.24
CA GLU A 67 -14.22 -14.97 8.03
C GLU A 67 -14.01 -13.99 6.87
N ILE A 68 -13.39 -14.46 5.79
CA ILE A 68 -12.99 -13.63 4.65
C ILE A 68 -13.53 -14.19 3.36
N ASN A 69 -13.64 -13.33 2.32
CA ASN A 69 -14.06 -13.70 0.98
C ASN A 69 -13.05 -13.17 -0.06
N PHE A 70 -12.71 -14.00 -1.05
CA PHE A 70 -11.77 -13.69 -2.12
C PHE A 70 -12.45 -13.41 -3.47
N GLU A 71 -13.75 -13.64 -3.60
CA GLU A 71 -14.47 -13.64 -4.91
C GLU A 71 -14.20 -12.40 -5.75
N ASN A 72 -14.11 -11.23 -5.12
CA ASN A 72 -13.90 -9.96 -5.83
C ASN A 72 -12.44 -9.74 -6.26
N PHE A 73 -11.51 -10.63 -5.86
CA PHE A 73 -10.07 -10.46 -6.05
C PHE A 73 -9.39 -11.69 -6.63
N LEU A 74 -10.13 -12.64 -7.21
CA LEU A 74 -9.55 -13.84 -7.84
C LEU A 74 -8.59 -13.49 -8.97
N ASP A 75 -8.79 -12.36 -9.61
CA ASP A 75 -7.92 -11.79 -10.63
C ASP A 75 -6.49 -11.54 -10.14
N ASP A 76 -6.28 -11.37 -8.84
CA ASP A 76 -4.94 -11.18 -8.26
C ASP A 76 -4.05 -12.43 -8.40
N LEU A 77 -4.63 -13.61 -8.62
CA LEU A 77 -3.91 -14.87 -8.81
C LEU A 77 -3.56 -15.15 -10.28
N GLU A 78 -4.14 -14.41 -11.20
CA GLU A 78 -3.92 -14.57 -12.62
C GLU A 78 -2.86 -13.58 -13.13
N GLU A 79 -1.89 -14.06 -13.92
CA GLU A 79 -0.98 -13.20 -14.67
C GLU A 79 -1.74 -12.56 -15.84
N LYS A 80 -2.56 -11.55 -15.57
CA LYS A 80 -3.24 -10.80 -16.63
C LYS A 80 -2.25 -9.86 -17.30
N LYS A 81 -2.08 -10.02 -18.62
CA LYS A 81 -1.47 -9.01 -19.46
C LYS A 81 -2.46 -7.85 -19.61
N GLU A 82 -2.38 -6.88 -18.73
CA GLU A 82 -3.14 -5.65 -18.91
C GLU A 82 -2.58 -4.86 -20.09
N ASN A 83 -3.46 -4.21 -20.87
CA ASN A 83 -3.07 -3.43 -22.05
C ASN A 83 -2.44 -2.06 -21.72
N LEU A 84 -2.00 -1.87 -20.48
CA LEU A 84 -1.30 -0.67 -20.04
C LEU A 84 0.11 -0.62 -20.63
N LYS A 85 0.52 0.58 -21.07
CA LYS A 85 1.88 0.85 -21.55
C LYS A 85 2.63 1.73 -20.56
N PHE A 86 3.95 1.64 -20.55
CA PHE A 86 4.77 2.54 -19.73
C PHE A 86 4.53 4.03 -20.05
N SER A 87 4.20 4.35 -21.29
CA SER A 87 3.79 5.71 -21.71
C SER A 87 2.60 6.25 -20.89
N ASP A 88 1.72 5.36 -20.44
CA ASP A 88 0.52 5.74 -19.65
C ASP A 88 0.87 6.10 -18.20
N LEU A 89 2.09 5.82 -17.77
CA LEU A 89 2.61 6.13 -16.45
C LEU A 89 3.56 7.34 -16.42
N GLU A 90 3.95 7.88 -17.57
CA GLU A 90 4.96 8.93 -17.66
C GLU A 90 4.61 10.16 -16.81
N LEU A 91 3.35 10.59 -16.86
CA LEU A 91 2.87 11.71 -16.06
C LEU A 91 2.89 11.37 -14.56
N ILE A 92 2.45 10.17 -14.19
CA ILE A 92 2.48 9.70 -12.80
C ILE A 92 3.92 9.66 -12.27
N PHE A 93 4.87 9.17 -13.06
CA PHE A 93 6.28 9.16 -12.69
C PHE A 93 6.83 10.57 -12.45
N LYS A 94 6.48 11.52 -13.32
CA LYS A 94 6.88 12.91 -13.19
C LYS A 94 6.35 13.54 -11.89
N ASP A 95 5.06 13.35 -11.61
CA ASP A 95 4.41 13.93 -10.44
C ASP A 95 4.91 13.27 -9.15
N LEU A 96 5.08 11.95 -9.14
CA LEU A 96 5.68 11.22 -8.03
C LEU A 96 7.12 11.66 -7.78
N LYS A 97 7.93 11.83 -8.82
CA LYS A 97 9.31 12.30 -8.67
C LYS A 97 9.34 13.64 -7.95
N THR A 98 8.49 14.57 -8.37
CA THR A 98 8.35 15.88 -7.73
C THR A 98 7.93 15.76 -6.26
N LEU A 99 6.95 14.89 -5.97
CA LEU A 99 6.48 14.65 -4.60
C LEU A 99 7.57 14.04 -3.71
N PHE A 100 8.31 13.05 -4.23
CA PHE A 100 9.39 12.40 -3.48
C PHE A 100 10.55 13.35 -3.19
N GLU A 101 10.97 14.14 -4.18
CA GLU A 101 12.03 15.14 -4.02
C GLU A 101 11.66 16.17 -2.94
N LYS A 102 10.43 16.69 -2.97
CA LYS A 102 9.91 17.62 -1.96
C LYS A 102 9.84 17.03 -0.54
N ARG A 103 9.58 15.73 -0.43
CA ARG A 103 9.50 15.02 0.85
C ARG A 103 10.85 14.46 1.32
N GLY A 104 11.94 14.69 0.56
CA GLY A 104 13.27 14.22 0.87
C GLY A 104 13.45 12.70 0.73
N PHE A 105 12.63 12.04 -0.07
CA PHE A 105 12.76 10.61 -0.34
C PHE A 105 13.63 10.37 -1.58
N ILE A 106 14.49 9.37 -1.50
CA ILE A 106 15.32 8.94 -2.62
C ILE A 106 14.79 7.60 -3.14
N ILE A 107 14.45 7.56 -4.43
CA ILE A 107 13.99 6.35 -5.11
C ILE A 107 14.93 6.01 -6.26
N ASN A 108 15.18 4.73 -6.42
CA ASN A 108 15.91 4.20 -7.58
C ASN A 108 14.93 3.96 -8.73
N TRP A 109 14.64 5.01 -9.51
CA TRP A 109 13.73 4.95 -10.66
C TRP A 109 14.15 3.92 -11.71
N LYS A 110 15.47 3.78 -11.95
CA LYS A 110 15.99 2.78 -12.91
C LYS A 110 15.70 1.34 -12.49
N ALA A 111 15.56 1.08 -11.19
CA ALA A 111 15.19 -0.24 -10.72
C ALA A 111 13.69 -0.51 -10.95
N LEU A 112 12.84 0.51 -10.81
CA LEU A 112 11.40 0.41 -11.09
C LEU A 112 11.12 0.16 -12.58
N GLU A 113 11.83 0.84 -13.48
CA GLU A 113 11.67 0.67 -14.93
C GLU A 113 11.98 -0.75 -15.44
N LYS A 114 12.70 -1.54 -14.66
CA LYS A 114 13.04 -2.95 -15.00
C LYS A 114 11.97 -3.95 -14.55
N GLN A 115 11.01 -3.53 -13.76
CA GLN A 115 9.91 -4.37 -13.28
C GLN A 115 8.78 -4.39 -14.31
N SER A 116 7.88 -5.37 -14.16
CA SER A 116 6.63 -5.35 -14.90
C SER A 116 5.77 -4.13 -14.50
N LEU A 117 4.82 -3.77 -15.33
CA LEU A 117 4.01 -2.58 -15.11
C LEU A 117 3.17 -2.67 -13.84
N ASP A 118 2.60 -3.83 -13.58
CA ASP A 118 1.82 -4.14 -12.39
C ASP A 118 2.68 -4.08 -11.11
N GLU A 119 3.88 -4.67 -11.13
CA GLU A 119 4.84 -4.57 -10.03
C GLU A 119 5.22 -3.11 -9.78
N THR A 120 5.44 -2.35 -10.84
CA THR A 120 5.79 -0.92 -10.75
C THR A 120 4.66 -0.11 -10.10
N ILE A 121 3.42 -0.25 -10.56
CA ILE A 121 2.26 0.46 -9.98
C ILE A 121 2.05 0.04 -8.52
N ASN A 122 2.18 -1.24 -8.22
CA ASN A 122 2.04 -1.74 -6.85
C ASN A 122 3.15 -1.22 -5.93
N ALA A 123 4.40 -1.23 -6.40
CA ALA A 123 5.53 -0.68 -5.65
C ALA A 123 5.36 0.82 -5.39
N LEU A 124 4.92 1.59 -6.39
CA LEU A 124 4.64 3.01 -6.24
C LEU A 124 3.50 3.27 -5.24
N ALA A 125 2.41 2.51 -5.31
CA ALA A 125 1.31 2.62 -4.35
C ALA A 125 1.77 2.37 -2.90
N MET A 126 2.67 1.41 -2.69
CA MET A 126 3.18 1.07 -1.35
C MET A 126 4.22 2.07 -0.85
N THR A 127 5.16 2.48 -1.70
CA THR A 127 6.32 3.28 -1.29
C THR A 127 6.04 4.77 -1.24
N SER A 128 5.02 5.24 -1.95
CA SER A 128 4.64 6.65 -1.97
C SER A 128 4.27 7.17 -0.56
N PRO A 129 4.59 8.42 -0.24
CA PRO A 129 4.30 9.03 1.06
C PRO A 129 2.82 9.43 1.20
N PHE A 130 1.94 8.57 0.74
CA PHE A 130 0.50 8.71 0.86
C PHE A 130 0.02 8.39 2.28
N SER A 131 -1.12 8.93 2.67
CA SER A 131 -1.78 8.62 3.94
C SER A 131 -2.23 7.14 3.98
N LEU A 132 -2.62 6.65 5.16
CA LEU A 132 -3.13 5.28 5.29
C LEU A 132 -4.44 5.10 4.53
N GLU A 133 -5.29 6.11 4.56
CA GLU A 133 -6.58 6.14 3.87
C GLU A 133 -6.39 6.10 2.35
N GLU A 134 -5.46 6.90 1.83
CA GLU A 134 -5.12 6.88 0.40
C GLU A 134 -4.54 5.52 -0.03
N LYS A 135 -3.66 4.93 0.77
CA LYS A 135 -3.13 3.59 0.51
C LYS A 135 -4.24 2.52 0.55
N GLN A 136 -5.21 2.68 1.43
CA GLN A 136 -6.37 1.80 1.49
C GLN A 136 -7.23 1.91 0.23
N VAL A 137 -7.49 3.12 -0.26
CA VAL A 137 -8.19 3.36 -1.54
C VAL A 137 -7.47 2.66 -2.70
N LEU A 138 -6.14 2.71 -2.73
CA LEU A 138 -5.33 2.02 -3.74
C LEU A 138 -5.39 0.50 -3.60
N LEU A 139 -5.45 -0.04 -2.38
CA LEU A 139 -5.62 -1.47 -2.13
C LEU A 139 -6.99 -1.96 -2.60
N GLU A 140 -8.04 -1.16 -2.42
CA GLU A 140 -9.42 -1.47 -2.78
C GLU A 140 -9.69 -1.35 -4.29
N ALA A 141 -8.81 -0.71 -5.06
CA ALA A 141 -8.96 -0.57 -6.50
C ALA A 141 -9.06 -1.94 -7.18
N LYS A 142 -10.13 -2.17 -7.96
CA LYS A 142 -10.47 -3.50 -8.51
C LYS A 142 -9.39 -4.07 -9.41
N ASN A 143 -8.82 -3.25 -10.27
CA ASN A 143 -7.80 -3.62 -11.25
C ASN A 143 -6.70 -2.56 -11.34
N LEU A 144 -5.68 -2.84 -12.14
CA LEU A 144 -4.52 -1.99 -12.29
C LEU A 144 -4.85 -0.62 -12.89
N GLU A 145 -5.75 -0.57 -13.88
CA GLU A 145 -6.19 0.68 -14.51
C GLU A 145 -6.87 1.60 -13.50
N THR A 146 -7.78 1.05 -12.69
CA THR A 146 -8.43 1.81 -11.61
C THR A 146 -7.40 2.29 -10.59
N ARG A 147 -6.41 1.46 -10.24
CA ARG A 147 -5.35 1.85 -9.29
C ARG A 147 -4.48 2.97 -9.85
N LYS A 148 -4.11 2.91 -11.14
CA LYS A 148 -3.42 3.97 -11.86
C LYS A 148 -4.19 5.29 -11.79
N THR A 149 -5.49 5.26 -12.12
CA THR A 149 -6.37 6.43 -12.05
C THR A 149 -6.41 7.02 -10.65
N LYS A 150 -6.56 6.17 -9.61
CA LYS A 150 -6.56 6.61 -8.21
C LYS A 150 -5.24 7.22 -7.78
N ILE A 151 -4.10 6.70 -8.22
CA ILE A 151 -2.80 7.33 -7.98
C ILE A 151 -2.77 8.74 -8.56
N SER A 152 -3.24 8.93 -9.81
CA SER A 152 -3.29 10.25 -10.45
C SER A 152 -4.20 11.21 -9.70
N GLU A 153 -5.39 10.76 -9.26
CA GLU A 153 -6.30 11.57 -8.46
C GLU A 153 -5.66 12.02 -7.15
N ILE A 154 -5.00 11.11 -6.43
CA ILE A 154 -4.29 11.42 -5.19
C ILE A 154 -3.16 12.43 -5.44
N LEU A 155 -2.35 12.23 -6.49
CA LEU A 155 -1.26 13.14 -6.82
C LEU A 155 -1.77 14.55 -7.14
N ASN A 156 -2.91 14.66 -7.81
CA ASN A 156 -3.53 15.94 -8.10
C ASN A 156 -3.87 16.71 -6.81
N THR A 157 -4.34 16.05 -5.74
CA THR A 157 -4.60 16.73 -4.47
C THR A 157 -3.33 17.34 -3.88
N TYR A 158 -2.20 16.63 -3.97
CA TYR A 158 -0.90 17.14 -3.49
C TYR A 158 -0.35 18.30 -4.32
N THR A 159 -0.78 18.43 -5.58
CA THR A 159 -0.39 19.58 -6.42
C THR A 159 -1.29 20.80 -6.18
N TYR A 160 -2.58 20.61 -5.92
CA TYR A 160 -3.53 21.70 -5.65
C TYR A 160 -3.30 22.35 -4.28
N ASP A 161 -3.00 21.61 -3.23
CA ASP A 161 -2.68 22.16 -1.89
C ASP A 161 -1.47 23.14 -1.89
N GLN A 162 -0.72 23.20 -3.00
CA GLN A 162 0.41 24.10 -3.14
C GLN A 162 0.01 25.49 -3.65
N PHE A 163 -1.12 25.61 -4.34
CA PHE A 163 -1.58 26.92 -4.83
C PHE A 163 -2.26 27.74 -3.74
N ASP A 164 -2.88 27.09 -2.75
CA ASP A 164 -3.53 27.79 -1.63
C ASP A 164 -2.54 28.34 -0.60
N ASN A 165 -1.35 27.76 -0.46
CA ASN A 165 -0.33 28.24 0.48
C ASN A 165 0.56 29.38 -0.05
N THR A 166 0.43 29.74 -1.33
CA THR A 166 1.20 30.83 -1.96
C THR A 166 0.43 32.15 -2.08
N THR A 167 -0.84 32.15 -1.70
CA THR A 167 -1.71 33.35 -1.87
C THR A 167 -1.93 34.14 -0.58
N LEU A 168 -1.24 33.80 0.52
CA LEU A 168 -1.28 34.56 1.78
C LEU A 168 0.13 35.04 2.17
N GLN A 169 0.68 35.96 1.39
CA GLN A 169 1.72 36.91 1.82
C GLN A 169 1.39 38.28 1.28
#